data_97160f45bcdf0dea28e38579734abcbe
#
_entry.id   97160f45bcdf0dea28e38579734abcbe
#
_cell.length_a   1.000
_cell.length_b   1.000
_cell.length_c   1.000
_cell.angle_alpha   90.00
_cell.angle_beta   90.00
_cell.angle_gamma   90.00
#
_symmetry.space_group_name_H-M   'P 1'
#
loop_
_entity.id
_entity.type
_entity.pdbx_description
1 polymer ?
#
loop_
_entity_poly.entity_id
_entity_poly.type
_entity_poly.pdbx_seq_one_letter_code
_entity_poly.pdbx_strand_id
1 'polypeptide(L)'
;AQPMVIEPQELTINIQNSGAYFVGGKTVNQQELLLLLTSSVLNNPSQTVVIRADQRVEFVFVATAMDLCNQAGIFDYTVATSGEM
;
A
#
# COMPACT_ATOMS: atom_id res chain seq x y z
N ALA A 1 -32.13 -14.87 -0.57
CA ALA A 1 -31.10 -13.84 -0.72
C ALA A 1 -29.76 -14.49 -0.96
N GLN A 2 -29.01 -13.89 -1.81
CA GLN A 2 -27.69 -14.43 -2.09
C GLN A 2 -26.70 -13.94 -1.07
N PRO A 3 -25.83 -14.83 -0.61
CA PRO A 3 -24.78 -14.37 0.26
C PRO A 3 -23.89 -13.42 -0.51
N MET A 4 -23.56 -12.33 0.14
CA MET A 4 -22.65 -11.40 -0.46
C MET A 4 -21.24 -11.89 -0.22
N VAL A 5 -20.54 -12.15 -1.28
CA VAL A 5 -19.13 -12.50 -1.14
C VAL A 5 -18.35 -11.20 -1.21
N ILE A 6 -17.76 -10.84 -0.09
CA ILE A 6 -16.94 -9.66 -0.04
C ILE A 6 -15.51 -10.11 -0.16
N GLU A 7 -14.93 -9.84 -1.30
CA GLU A 7 -13.53 -10.15 -1.50
C GLU A 7 -12.70 -9.06 -0.89
N PRO A 8 -11.58 -9.43 -0.27
CA PRO A 8 -10.70 -8.41 0.27
C PRO A 8 -10.22 -7.53 -0.88
N GLN A 9 -10.42 -6.25 -0.73
CA GLN A 9 -9.95 -5.31 -1.74
C GLN A 9 -8.47 -5.09 -1.56
N GLU A 10 -7.76 -5.06 -2.67
CA GLU A 10 -6.37 -4.69 -2.66
C GLU A 10 -6.24 -3.26 -2.17
N LEU A 11 -5.29 -3.05 -1.29
CA LEU A 11 -4.94 -1.71 -0.88
C LEU A 11 -3.78 -1.25 -1.76
N THR A 12 -3.93 -0.12 -2.39
CA THR A 12 -2.91 0.40 -3.28
C THR A 12 -2.20 1.56 -2.63
N ILE A 13 -0.88 1.46 -2.54
CA ILE A 13 -0.04 2.56 -2.09
C ILE A 13 0.66 3.11 -3.32
N ASN A 14 0.38 4.35 -3.66
CA ASN A 14 1.04 5.00 -4.78
C ASN A 14 2.17 5.85 -4.24
N ILE A 15 3.35 5.68 -4.80
CA ILE A 15 4.53 6.45 -4.40
C ILE A 15 4.89 7.36 -5.56
N GLN A 16 4.78 8.65 -5.32
CA GLN A 16 5.05 9.63 -6.34
C GLN A 16 6.53 9.87 -6.50
N ASN A 17 6.90 10.50 -7.58
CA ASN A 17 8.29 10.81 -7.87
C ASN A 17 8.98 11.53 -6.72
N SER A 18 8.24 12.36 -5.99
CA SER A 18 8.78 13.10 -4.84
C SER A 18 9.02 12.22 -3.63
N GLY A 19 8.51 11.00 -3.64
CA GLY A 19 8.55 10.11 -2.49
C GLY A 19 7.29 10.18 -1.65
N ALA A 20 6.31 10.98 -2.04
CA ALA A 20 5.07 11.09 -1.27
C ALA A 20 4.23 9.82 -1.45
N TYR A 21 3.61 9.40 -0.36
CA TYR A 21 2.72 8.23 -0.37
C TYR A 21 1.28 8.68 -0.53
N PHE A 22 0.58 8.02 -1.42
CA PHE A 22 -0.81 8.33 -1.73
C PHE A 22 -1.65 7.08 -1.53
N VAL A 23 -2.68 7.18 -0.72
CA VAL A 23 -3.59 6.07 -0.50
C VAL A 23 -5.01 6.62 -0.51
N GLY A 24 -5.86 6.02 -1.36
CA GLY A 24 -7.24 6.45 -1.42
C GLY A 24 -7.42 7.90 -1.80
N GLY A 25 -6.52 8.42 -2.62
CA GLY A 25 -6.61 9.79 -3.07
C GLY A 25 -6.09 10.82 -2.08
N LYS A 26 -5.45 10.36 -1.01
CA LYS A 26 -4.92 11.25 0.02
C LYS A 26 -3.43 11.02 0.21
N THR A 27 -2.70 12.09 0.39
CA THR A 27 -1.29 12.00 0.77
C THR A 27 -1.22 11.62 2.25
N VAL A 28 -0.41 10.64 2.56
CA VAL A 28 -0.23 10.20 3.95
C VAL A 28 1.27 10.19 4.27
N ASN A 29 1.59 10.45 5.52
CA ASN A 29 2.97 10.31 5.96
C ASN A 29 3.21 8.87 6.42
N GLN A 30 4.45 8.57 6.84
CA GLN A 30 4.79 7.21 7.21
C GLN A 30 3.98 6.70 8.39
N GLN A 31 3.76 7.55 9.39
CA GLN A 31 2.97 7.17 10.54
C GLN A 31 1.54 6.87 10.17
N GLU A 32 0.96 7.73 9.36
CA GLU A 32 -0.42 7.54 8.90
C GLU A 32 -0.52 6.27 8.06
N LEU A 33 0.48 6.02 7.24
CA LEU A 33 0.49 4.84 6.40
C LEU A 33 0.55 3.58 7.26
N LEU A 34 1.40 3.57 8.28
CA LEU A 34 1.50 2.43 9.16
C LEU A 34 0.19 2.16 9.89
N LEU A 35 -0.45 3.21 10.38
CA LEU A 35 -1.73 3.07 11.05
C LEU A 35 -2.79 2.52 10.11
N LEU A 36 -2.79 3.00 8.89
CA LEU A 36 -3.75 2.55 7.90
C LEU A 36 -3.54 1.08 7.56
N LEU A 37 -2.29 0.68 7.39
CA LEU A 37 -1.98 -0.71 7.10
C LEU A 37 -2.35 -1.62 8.26
N THR A 38 -2.04 -1.19 9.47
CA THR A 38 -2.35 -1.96 10.67
C THR A 38 -3.86 -2.13 10.81
N SER A 39 -4.62 -1.07 10.59
CA SER A 39 -6.08 -1.16 10.63
C SER A 39 -6.61 -2.10 9.58
N SER A 40 -6.03 -2.07 8.39
CA SER A 40 -6.48 -2.94 7.31
C SER A 40 -6.34 -4.39 7.68
N VAL A 41 -5.22 -4.76 8.28
CA VAL A 41 -4.98 -6.15 8.67
C VAL A 41 -5.91 -6.56 9.79
N LEU A 42 -6.16 -5.66 10.73
CA LEU A 42 -7.08 -5.99 11.83
C LEU A 42 -8.48 -6.28 11.31
N ASN A 43 -8.91 -5.55 10.31
CA ASN A 43 -10.23 -5.76 9.72
C ASN A 43 -10.23 -6.90 8.73
N ASN A 44 -9.10 -7.19 8.12
CA ASN A 44 -9.01 -8.21 7.08
C ASN A 44 -7.63 -8.85 7.14
N PRO A 45 -7.50 -9.97 7.86
CA PRO A 45 -6.18 -10.61 8.00
C PRO A 45 -5.58 -11.07 6.68
N SER A 46 -6.39 -11.17 5.62
CA SER A 46 -5.88 -11.57 4.31
C SER A 46 -5.60 -10.37 3.41
N GLN A 47 -5.48 -9.19 3.99
CA GLN A 47 -5.26 -7.98 3.21
C GLN A 47 -4.03 -8.10 2.34
N THR A 48 -4.17 -7.73 1.08
CA THR A 48 -3.06 -7.66 0.14
C THR A 48 -2.80 -6.21 -0.22
N VAL A 49 -1.58 -5.93 -0.61
CA VAL A 49 -1.16 -4.56 -0.92
C VAL A 49 -0.43 -4.55 -2.26
N VAL A 50 -0.72 -3.54 -3.04
CA VAL A 50 0.03 -3.26 -4.25
C VAL A 50 0.74 -1.93 -4.04
N ILE A 51 2.05 -1.94 -4.18
CA ILE A 51 2.85 -0.72 -4.11
C ILE A 51 3.15 -0.31 -5.54
N ARG A 52 2.60 0.82 -5.94
CA ARG A 52 2.81 1.34 -7.30
C ARG A 52 3.70 2.55 -7.20
N ALA A 53 4.91 2.40 -7.66
CA ALA A 53 5.92 3.45 -7.53
C ALA A 53 6.19 4.10 -8.86
N ASP A 54 6.30 5.43 -8.87
CA ASP A 54 6.76 6.12 -10.06
C ASP A 54 8.15 5.61 -10.39
N GLN A 55 8.40 5.32 -11.67
CA GLN A 55 9.66 4.68 -12.04
C GLN A 55 10.88 5.56 -11.74
N ARG A 56 10.68 6.83 -11.47
CA ARG A 56 11.77 7.75 -11.16
C ARG A 56 11.96 7.99 -9.68
N VAL A 57 11.13 7.37 -8.84
CA VAL A 57 11.27 7.60 -7.40
C VAL A 57 12.50 6.86 -6.89
N GLU A 58 13.13 7.42 -5.88
CA GLU A 58 14.27 6.75 -5.25
C GLU A 58 13.78 5.50 -4.53
N PHE A 59 14.57 4.45 -4.62
CA PHE A 59 14.15 3.15 -4.10
C PHE A 59 13.93 3.17 -2.58
N VAL A 60 14.60 4.08 -1.88
CA VAL A 60 14.42 4.14 -0.43
C VAL A 60 12.97 4.33 -0.04
N PHE A 61 12.19 5.05 -0.86
CA PHE A 61 10.78 5.25 -0.55
C PHE A 61 9.98 3.97 -0.75
N VAL A 62 10.38 3.16 -1.72
CA VAL A 62 9.74 1.87 -1.95
C VAL A 62 10.09 0.91 -0.81
N ALA A 63 11.37 0.89 -0.44
CA ALA A 63 11.82 0.03 0.65
C ALA A 63 11.12 0.38 1.96
N THR A 64 10.92 1.67 2.20
CA THR A 64 10.20 2.10 3.40
C THR A 64 8.76 1.59 3.39
N ALA A 65 8.09 1.67 2.24
CA ALA A 65 6.73 1.17 2.16
C ALA A 65 6.67 -0.33 2.41
N MET A 66 7.63 -1.07 1.87
CA MET A 66 7.70 -2.51 2.11
C MET A 66 7.92 -2.81 3.59
N ASP A 67 8.78 -2.04 4.22
CA ASP A 67 9.05 -2.23 5.64
C ASP A 67 7.81 -1.92 6.49
N LEU A 68 7.07 -0.89 6.13
CA LEU A 68 5.85 -0.56 6.85
C LEU A 68 4.80 -1.67 6.70
N CYS A 69 4.72 -2.28 5.53
CA CYS A 69 3.86 -3.44 5.34
C CYS A 69 4.27 -4.57 6.28
N ASN A 70 5.58 -4.85 6.34
CA ASN A 70 6.07 -5.91 7.22
C ASN A 70 5.75 -5.60 8.68
N GLN A 71 5.92 -4.35 9.10
CA GLN A 71 5.62 -3.96 10.47
C GLN A 71 4.15 -4.14 10.80
N ALA A 72 3.30 -3.91 9.82
CA ALA A 72 1.86 -4.06 10.02
C ALA A 72 1.40 -5.51 9.96
N GLY A 73 2.29 -6.41 9.57
CA GLY A 73 1.93 -7.82 9.44
C GLY A 73 1.42 -8.19 8.07
N ILE A 74 1.66 -7.35 7.08
CA ILE A 74 1.26 -7.65 5.70
C ILE A 74 2.50 -8.12 4.95
N PHE A 75 2.46 -9.37 4.53
CA PHE A 75 3.58 -9.93 3.78
C PHE A 75 3.21 -10.27 2.34
N ASP A 76 1.92 -10.14 2.02
CA ASP A 76 1.44 -10.43 0.68
C ASP A 76 1.28 -9.10 -0.06
N TYR A 77 2.38 -8.62 -0.60
CA TYR A 77 2.36 -7.38 -1.36
C TYR A 77 3.19 -7.53 -2.62
N THR A 78 2.86 -6.74 -3.62
CA THR A 78 3.62 -6.70 -4.86
C THR A 78 4.06 -5.27 -5.10
N VAL A 79 5.14 -5.12 -5.85
CA VAL A 79 5.66 -3.82 -6.22
C VAL A 79 5.60 -3.72 -7.73
N ALA A 80 5.00 -2.64 -8.21
CA ALA A 80 4.91 -2.38 -9.64
C ALA A 80 5.37 -0.96 -9.90
N THR A 81 6.02 -0.74 -11.01
CA THR A 81 6.37 0.62 -11.39
C THR A 81 5.27 1.19 -12.25
N SER A 82 5.02 2.48 -12.05
CA SER A 82 4.11 3.19 -12.89
C SER A 82 4.86 4.37 -13.45
N GLY A 83 4.59 4.69 -14.61
CA GLY A 83 5.27 5.78 -15.24
C GLY A 83 5.06 5.58 -16.68
N GLU A 84 4.61 6.57 -17.29
CA GLU A 84 4.26 6.39 -18.63
C GLU A 84 5.34 6.76 -19.50
N MET A 85 5.43 6.10 -20.56
CA MET A 85 6.35 6.51 -21.56
C MET A 85 5.79 7.59 -22.39
#